data_2c73733d13a6c1e0d11aa6e8d0cdeb00
#
_entry.id   2c73733d13a6c1e0d11aa6e8d0cdeb00
#
_cell.length_a   1.000
_cell.length_b   1.000
_cell.length_c   1.000
_cell.angle_alpha   90.00
_cell.angle_beta   90.00
_cell.angle_gamma   90.00
#
_symmetry.space_group_name_H-M   'P 1'
#
loop_
_entity.id
_entity.type
_entity.pdbx_description
1 polymer ?
#
loop_
_entity_poly.entity_id
_entity_poly.type
_entity_poly.pdbx_seq_one_letter_code
_entity_poly.pdbx_strand_id
1 'polypeptide(L)'
;MSWGVDVWCTDAHTITDLEGNPVNYAESIEIGRHVWVGKDVKIGKNVRIADNSIVGWGSIVTKRFDEPNVILAGTPAKIVKRGINWDRKCINKYTKGL
;
A
#
# COMPACT_ATOMS: atom_id res chain seq x y z
N MET A 1 3.97 7.35 -7.49
CA MET A 1 4.40 5.94 -7.32
C MET A 1 5.79 5.73 -7.90
N SER A 2 6.51 4.77 -7.37
CA SER A 2 7.87 4.44 -7.82
C SER A 2 7.86 3.33 -8.86
N TRP A 3 9.06 2.90 -9.27
CA TRP A 3 9.25 1.83 -10.25
C TRP A 3 8.84 0.47 -9.69
N GLY A 4 8.38 -0.43 -10.58
CA GLY A 4 8.09 -1.81 -10.23
C GLY A 4 6.88 -2.00 -9.33
N VAL A 5 5.98 -1.01 -9.27
CA VAL A 5 4.74 -1.13 -8.48
C VAL A 5 3.71 -1.91 -9.27
N ASP A 6 3.17 -2.97 -8.67
CA ASP A 6 2.09 -3.76 -9.23
C ASP A 6 0.82 -3.58 -8.39
N VAL A 7 -0.28 -3.25 -9.05
CA VAL A 7 -1.58 -3.06 -8.42
C VAL A 7 -2.59 -3.99 -9.07
N TRP A 8 -3.14 -4.91 -8.29
CA TRP A 8 -4.03 -5.94 -8.80
C TRP A 8 -5.34 -5.98 -8.01
N CYS A 9 -6.45 -5.66 -8.68
CA CYS A 9 -7.79 -5.75 -8.09
C CYS A 9 -8.44 -7.14 -8.25
N THR A 10 -7.79 -8.05 -8.92
CA THR A 10 -8.25 -9.44 -9.08
C THR A 10 -7.07 -10.42 -8.92
N ASP A 11 -7.37 -11.68 -8.67
CA ASP A 11 -6.37 -12.74 -8.63
C ASP A 11 -6.11 -13.36 -10.01
N ALA A 12 -6.68 -12.81 -11.07
CA ALA A 12 -6.61 -13.24 -12.47
C ALA A 12 -7.35 -14.56 -12.75
N HIS A 13 -7.26 -15.55 -11.87
CA HIS A 13 -7.96 -16.81 -11.97
C HIS A 13 -8.98 -16.98 -10.85
N THR A 14 -10.03 -17.75 -11.11
CA THR A 14 -11.05 -18.03 -10.10
C THR A 14 -10.59 -19.09 -9.12
N ILE A 15 -10.66 -18.76 -7.84
CA ILE A 15 -10.50 -19.73 -6.75
C ILE A 15 -11.90 -20.18 -6.35
N THR A 16 -12.12 -21.49 -6.27
CA THR A 16 -13.41 -22.04 -5.87
C THR A 16 -13.28 -22.83 -4.58
N ASP A 17 -14.40 -22.97 -3.86
CA ASP A 17 -14.48 -23.98 -2.82
C ASP A 17 -14.60 -25.38 -3.48
N LEU A 18 -14.67 -26.42 -2.68
CA LEU A 18 -14.74 -27.80 -3.19
C LEU A 18 -16.05 -28.10 -3.93
N GLU A 19 -17.06 -27.24 -3.79
CA GLU A 19 -18.36 -27.36 -4.45
C GLU A 19 -18.43 -26.54 -5.76
N GLY A 20 -17.33 -25.88 -6.13
CA GLY A 20 -17.22 -25.10 -7.35
C GLY A 20 -17.71 -23.67 -7.26
N ASN A 21 -18.00 -23.16 -6.07
CA ASN A 21 -18.43 -21.77 -5.90
C ASN A 21 -17.23 -20.82 -5.84
N PRO A 22 -17.24 -19.71 -6.59
CA PRO A 22 -16.16 -18.74 -6.54
C PRO A 22 -16.03 -18.12 -5.14
N VAL A 23 -14.79 -17.94 -4.66
CA VAL A 23 -14.52 -17.35 -3.35
C VAL A 23 -13.58 -16.14 -3.43
N ASN A 24 -13.05 -15.83 -4.60
CA ASN A 24 -12.08 -14.73 -4.78
C ASN A 24 -12.59 -13.65 -5.73
N TYR A 25 -13.75 -13.06 -5.45
CA TYR A 25 -14.28 -11.99 -6.27
C TYR A 25 -13.29 -10.84 -6.41
N ALA A 26 -13.32 -10.19 -7.58
CA ALA A 26 -12.55 -8.95 -7.78
C ALA A 26 -13.09 -7.85 -6.86
N GLU A 27 -12.18 -7.07 -6.27
CA GLU A 27 -12.53 -6.00 -5.36
C GLU A 27 -11.71 -4.75 -5.64
N SER A 28 -12.30 -3.57 -5.37
CA SER A 28 -11.66 -2.30 -5.64
C SER A 28 -10.47 -2.05 -4.72
N ILE A 29 -9.55 -1.25 -5.22
CA ILE A 29 -8.40 -0.75 -4.47
C ILE A 29 -8.60 0.76 -4.29
N GLU A 30 -8.41 1.24 -3.06
CA GLU A 30 -8.52 2.65 -2.73
C GLU A 30 -7.17 3.17 -2.22
N ILE A 31 -6.58 4.09 -2.96
CA ILE A 31 -5.34 4.76 -2.53
C ILE A 31 -5.70 6.24 -2.33
N GLY A 32 -5.48 6.72 -1.13
CA GLY A 32 -5.81 8.09 -0.74
C GLY A 32 -4.91 9.14 -1.39
N ARG A 33 -5.02 10.37 -0.90
CA ARG A 33 -4.25 11.50 -1.38
C ARG A 33 -2.87 11.52 -0.75
N HIS A 34 -1.87 11.95 -1.51
CA HIS A 34 -0.53 12.15 -1.00
C HIS A 34 0.03 10.86 -0.38
N VAL A 35 -0.09 9.75 -1.11
CA VAL A 35 0.46 8.46 -0.71
C VAL A 35 1.75 8.21 -1.48
N TRP A 36 2.82 7.95 -0.76
CA TRP A 36 4.11 7.60 -1.36
C TRP A 36 4.25 6.08 -1.39
N VAL A 37 4.16 5.52 -2.58
CA VAL A 37 4.35 4.08 -2.79
C VAL A 37 5.78 3.84 -3.25
N GLY A 38 6.55 3.17 -2.45
CA GLY A 38 7.95 2.88 -2.72
C GLY A 38 8.15 1.89 -3.87
N LYS A 39 9.41 1.68 -4.25
CA LYS A 39 9.78 0.80 -5.36
C LYS A 39 9.41 -0.66 -5.06
N ASP A 40 9.00 -1.39 -6.10
CA ASP A 40 8.69 -2.83 -6.05
C ASP A 40 7.61 -3.20 -5.04
N VAL A 41 6.71 -2.29 -4.75
CA VAL A 41 5.54 -2.55 -3.91
C VAL A 41 4.48 -3.28 -4.73
N LYS A 42 3.80 -4.23 -4.10
CA LYS A 42 2.67 -4.93 -4.69
C LYS A 42 1.42 -4.69 -3.85
N ILE A 43 0.33 -4.35 -4.51
CA ILE A 43 -0.94 -4.02 -3.86
C ILE A 43 -2.02 -4.93 -4.41
N GLY A 44 -2.60 -5.72 -3.54
CA GLY A 44 -3.66 -6.66 -3.90
C GLY A 44 -5.06 -6.04 -3.85
N LYS A 45 -6.05 -6.85 -4.21
CA LYS A 45 -7.46 -6.45 -4.19
C LYS A 45 -7.94 -6.14 -2.77
N ASN A 46 -8.99 -5.34 -2.67
CA ASN A 46 -9.62 -4.92 -1.41
C ASN A 46 -8.66 -4.21 -0.45
N VAL A 47 -7.59 -3.62 -0.97
CA VAL A 47 -6.66 -2.83 -0.18
C VAL A 47 -7.14 -1.40 -0.11
N ARG A 48 -6.97 -0.77 1.04
CA ARG A 48 -7.07 0.68 1.20
C ARG A 48 -5.81 1.21 1.86
N ILE A 49 -5.31 2.31 1.33
CA ILE A 49 -4.21 3.06 1.94
C ILE A 49 -4.71 4.49 2.12
N ALA A 50 -4.79 4.92 3.38
CA ALA A 50 -5.34 6.24 3.71
C ALA A 50 -4.33 7.35 3.43
N ASP A 51 -4.81 8.61 3.51
CA ASP A 51 -4.05 9.79 3.10
C ASP A 51 -2.71 9.95 3.84
N ASN A 52 -1.77 10.60 3.17
CA ASN A 52 -0.47 10.99 3.73
C ASN A 52 0.37 9.83 4.23
N SER A 53 0.16 8.64 3.69
CA SER A 53 0.86 7.44 4.12
C SER A 53 2.02 7.10 3.20
N ILE A 54 2.91 6.26 3.67
CA ILE A 54 4.07 5.76 2.94
C ILE A 54 4.02 4.25 2.93
N VAL A 55 4.28 3.65 1.77
CA VAL A 55 4.49 2.20 1.65
C VAL A 55 5.96 1.97 1.34
N GLY A 56 6.67 1.29 2.23
CA GLY A 56 8.10 1.03 2.09
C GLY A 56 8.42 0.10 0.93
N TRP A 57 9.66 0.18 0.44
CA TRP A 57 10.14 -0.61 -0.70
C TRP A 57 9.89 -2.10 -0.51
N GLY A 58 9.48 -2.77 -1.59
CA GLY A 58 9.32 -4.22 -1.62
C GLY A 58 8.18 -4.76 -0.77
N SER A 59 7.35 -3.91 -0.21
CA SER A 59 6.23 -4.33 0.63
C SER A 59 5.13 -4.98 -0.21
N ILE A 60 4.39 -5.89 0.42
CA ILE A 60 3.21 -6.51 -0.19
C ILE A 60 2.01 -6.16 0.68
N VAL A 61 1.12 -5.31 0.15
CA VAL A 61 -0.06 -4.83 0.87
C VAL A 61 -1.25 -5.72 0.51
N THR A 62 -1.82 -6.37 1.51
CA THR A 62 -2.87 -7.37 1.30
C THR A 62 -4.15 -7.09 2.08
N LYS A 63 -4.21 -6.01 2.85
CA LYS A 63 -5.40 -5.65 3.63
C LYS A 63 -5.65 -4.15 3.64
N ARG A 64 -6.77 -3.74 4.21
CA ARG A 64 -7.16 -2.34 4.31
C ARG A 64 -6.45 -1.67 5.48
N PHE A 65 -5.92 -0.47 5.21
CA PHE A 65 -5.34 0.40 6.23
C PHE A 65 -6.08 1.73 6.19
N ASP A 66 -6.99 1.93 7.13
CA ASP A 66 -7.87 3.10 7.18
C ASP A 66 -7.26 4.27 7.94
N GLU A 67 -6.17 4.05 8.65
CA GLU A 67 -5.47 5.09 9.40
C GLU A 67 -4.55 5.91 8.50
N PRO A 68 -4.70 7.24 8.45
CA PRO A 68 -3.80 8.11 7.68
C PRO A 68 -2.49 8.35 8.43
N ASN A 69 -1.52 8.95 7.73
CA ASN A 69 -0.25 9.38 8.32
C ASN A 69 0.54 8.22 8.95
N VAL A 70 0.64 7.12 8.23
CA VAL A 70 1.34 5.91 8.69
C VAL A 70 2.38 5.46 7.67
N ILE A 71 3.37 4.72 8.15
CA ILE A 71 4.28 3.97 7.28
C ILE A 71 3.87 2.50 7.33
N LEU A 72 3.63 1.93 6.15
CA LEU A 72 3.37 0.51 5.96
C LEU A 72 4.62 -0.14 5.40
N ALA A 73 5.01 -1.28 5.93
CA ALA A 73 6.17 -2.02 5.42
C ALA A 73 6.06 -3.50 5.75
N GLY A 74 6.71 -4.28 4.92
CA GLY A 74 6.86 -5.72 5.13
C GLY A 74 6.05 -6.59 4.18
N THR A 75 6.15 -7.90 4.39
CA THR A 75 5.44 -8.94 3.64
C THR A 75 4.86 -9.94 4.64
N PRO A 76 3.56 -9.87 4.95
CA PRO A 76 2.61 -8.84 4.54
C PRO A 76 2.90 -7.49 5.21
N ALA A 77 2.51 -6.41 4.56
CA ALA A 77 2.71 -5.07 5.10
C ALA A 77 1.91 -4.84 6.38
N LYS A 78 2.54 -4.15 7.32
CA LYS A 78 1.95 -3.74 8.59
C LYS A 78 2.29 -2.30 8.87
N ILE A 79 1.54 -1.66 9.77
CA ILE A 79 1.89 -0.32 10.23
C ILE A 79 3.15 -0.42 11.09
N VAL A 80 4.23 0.23 10.65
CA VAL A 80 5.50 0.24 11.39
C VAL A 80 5.76 1.59 12.05
N LYS A 81 5.06 2.62 11.67
CA LYS A 81 5.15 3.94 12.30
C LYS A 81 3.86 4.72 12.07
N ARG A 82 3.45 5.52 13.06
CA ARG A 82 2.28 6.38 13.03
C ARG A 82 2.65 7.84 13.22
N GLY A 83 1.73 8.72 12.84
CA GLY A 83 1.90 10.15 13.08
C GLY A 83 2.99 10.77 12.24
N ILE A 84 3.12 10.36 10.97
CA ILE A 84 4.11 10.90 10.03
C ILE A 84 3.43 11.61 8.86
N ASN A 85 4.22 12.33 8.14
CA ASN A 85 3.89 12.84 6.82
C ASN A 85 5.17 12.83 5.99
N TRP A 86 5.08 13.22 4.74
CA TRP A 86 6.24 13.23 3.87
C TRP A 86 6.21 14.40 2.90
N ASP A 87 7.36 14.71 2.32
CA ASP A 87 7.53 15.78 1.36
C ASP A 87 8.44 15.27 0.23
N ARG A 88 8.21 15.75 -0.98
CA ARG A 88 9.04 15.39 -2.14
C ARG A 88 10.44 15.96 -2.10
N LYS A 89 10.68 16.97 -1.28
CA LYS A 89 12.03 17.51 -1.12
C LYS A 89 12.99 16.45 -0.66
N CYS A 90 14.17 16.44 -1.23
CA CYS A 90 15.26 15.63 -0.68
C CYS A 90 15.60 16.12 0.72
N ILE A 91 15.97 15.21 1.61
CA ILE A 91 16.26 15.52 3.00
C ILE A 91 17.31 16.62 3.17
N ASN A 92 18.27 16.70 2.27
CA ASN A 92 19.32 17.73 2.32
C ASN A 92 18.86 19.12 1.95
N LYS A 93 17.59 19.29 1.56
CA LYS A 93 16.98 20.59 1.30
C LYS A 93 16.37 21.22 2.57
N TYR A 94 16.30 20.47 3.65
CA TYR A 94 15.79 20.96 4.92
C TYR A 94 16.91 21.54 5.77
N THR A 95 16.54 22.57 6.54
CA THR A 95 17.45 23.13 7.53
C THR A 95 17.32 22.35 8.82
N LYS A 96 18.36 21.61 9.16
CA LYS A 96 18.32 20.66 10.25
C LYS A 96 18.46 21.35 11.60
N GLY A 97 17.50 21.11 12.50
CA GLY A 97 17.64 21.42 13.92
C GLY A 97 17.78 22.88 14.27
N LEU A 98 17.30 23.74 13.44
CA LEU A 98 17.42 25.18 13.63
C LEU A 98 16.21 25.79 14.30
#